data_7bc7a6eff0faad81c791cab23b1a3c48
#
_entry.id   7bc7a6eff0faad81c791cab23b1a3c48
#
_cell.length_a   1.000
_cell.length_b   1.000
_cell.length_c   1.000
_cell.angle_alpha   90.00
_cell.angle_beta   90.00
_cell.angle_gamma   90.00
#
_symmetry.space_group_name_H-M   'P 1'
#
loop_
_entity.id
_entity.type
_entity.pdbx_description
1 polymer ?
#
loop_
_entity_poly.entity_id
_entity_poly.type
_entity_poly.pdbx_seq_one_letter_code
_entity_poly.pdbx_strand_id
1 'polypeptide(L)'
;GFKYTHGTPFRRAIEENLIDPKKYVILGLRGALYDPEDLSWAREQGVTIITIDDYYEMGFNKCIEKIYEVLVNTDTYFTFDIDGIDPTFAPGTGTPEVGGFNVREAQTIIRALNKINFVGGDVVEVSPPFDVNNMTSLVGATIAFEMLCTMTKVN
;
A
#
# COMPACT_ATOMS: atom_id res chain seq x y z
N GLY A 1 19.43 -0.82 -15.61
CA GLY A 1 18.58 -1.82 -14.96
C GLY A 1 17.54 -2.40 -15.91
N PHE A 2 16.88 -3.47 -15.54
CA PHE A 2 15.81 -4.06 -16.34
C PHE A 2 14.57 -3.14 -16.30
N LYS A 3 13.92 -2.99 -17.46
CA LYS A 3 12.71 -2.16 -17.59
C LYS A 3 11.50 -2.77 -16.85
N TYR A 4 11.41 -4.09 -16.82
CA TYR A 4 10.31 -4.84 -16.20
C TYR A 4 10.85 -5.72 -15.08
N THR A 5 10.45 -5.41 -13.85
CA THR A 5 10.79 -6.16 -12.62
C THR A 5 9.59 -6.07 -11.67
N HIS A 6 9.60 -6.85 -10.58
CA HIS A 6 8.57 -6.74 -9.52
C HIS A 6 8.48 -5.33 -8.89
N GLY A 7 9.56 -4.55 -8.89
CA GLY A 7 9.57 -3.18 -8.37
C GLY A 7 9.14 -2.09 -9.37
N THR A 8 8.73 -2.42 -10.61
CA THR A 8 8.47 -1.40 -11.64
C THR A 8 7.06 -1.36 -12.23
N PRO A 9 6.04 -2.13 -11.76
CA PRO A 9 4.74 -2.20 -12.42
C PRO A 9 4.04 -0.84 -12.46
N PHE A 10 4.00 -0.11 -11.36
CA PHE A 10 3.33 1.18 -11.28
C PHE A 10 4.05 2.28 -12.08
N ARG A 11 5.38 2.23 -12.15
CA ARG A 11 6.13 3.11 -13.03
C ARG A 11 5.74 2.88 -14.49
N ARG A 12 5.62 1.61 -14.92
CA ARG A 12 5.14 1.28 -16.28
C ARG A 12 3.72 1.77 -16.50
N ALA A 13 2.83 1.56 -15.53
CA ALA A 13 1.45 2.01 -15.61
C ALA A 13 1.35 3.54 -15.78
N ILE A 14 2.18 4.31 -15.09
CA ILE A 14 2.25 5.77 -15.26
C ILE A 14 2.79 6.12 -16.66
N GLU A 15 3.91 5.53 -17.09
CA GLU A 15 4.52 5.81 -18.39
C GLU A 15 3.61 5.45 -19.58
N GLU A 16 2.76 4.45 -19.40
CA GLU A 16 1.78 3.99 -20.40
C GLU A 16 0.41 4.70 -20.27
N ASN A 17 0.28 5.68 -19.36
CA ASN A 17 -0.94 6.45 -19.09
C ASN A 17 -2.14 5.57 -18.67
N LEU A 18 -1.88 4.44 -18.00
CA LEU A 18 -2.92 3.56 -17.46
C LEU A 18 -3.46 4.07 -16.10
N ILE A 19 -2.65 4.81 -15.36
CA ILE A 19 -3.04 5.46 -14.11
C ILE A 19 -2.62 6.93 -14.11
N ASP A 20 -3.40 7.78 -13.43
CA ASP A 20 -3.06 9.18 -13.21
C ASP A 20 -2.13 9.28 -11.97
N PRO A 21 -0.86 9.70 -12.14
CA PRO A 21 0.07 9.79 -11.02
C PRO A 21 -0.37 10.81 -9.95
N LYS A 22 -1.16 11.81 -10.31
CA LYS A 22 -1.71 12.79 -9.35
C LYS A 22 -2.86 12.21 -8.52
N LYS A 23 -3.38 11.05 -8.92
CA LYS A 23 -4.39 10.25 -8.21
C LYS A 23 -3.81 8.93 -7.69
N TYR A 24 -2.52 8.93 -7.40
CA TYR A 24 -1.82 7.78 -6.87
C TYR A 24 -1.20 8.10 -5.51
N VAL A 25 -1.48 7.26 -4.53
CA VAL A 25 -0.93 7.36 -3.16
C VAL A 25 -0.15 6.10 -2.84
N ILE A 26 1.06 6.27 -2.33
CA ILE A 26 1.87 5.21 -1.72
C ILE A 26 1.92 5.48 -0.23
N LEU A 27 1.56 4.50 0.59
CA LEU A 27 1.55 4.62 2.04
C LEU A 27 2.40 3.54 2.70
N GLY A 28 3.24 3.94 3.65
CA GLY A 28 4.01 3.01 4.49
C GLY A 28 5.38 2.63 3.91
N LEU A 29 5.83 3.32 2.87
CA LEU A 29 7.15 3.08 2.29
C LEU A 29 8.25 3.28 3.33
N ARG A 30 9.20 2.34 3.39
CA ARG A 30 10.33 2.33 4.33
C ARG A 30 11.50 1.52 3.80
N GLY A 31 12.54 1.42 4.58
CA GLY A 31 13.75 0.67 4.25
C GLY A 31 14.80 1.50 3.53
N ALA A 32 15.92 0.86 3.20
CA ALA A 32 17.03 1.52 2.55
C ALA A 32 16.75 1.80 1.08
N LEU A 33 17.03 3.02 0.64
CA LEU A 33 17.05 3.39 -0.76
C LEU A 33 18.44 3.07 -1.35
N TYR A 34 18.50 2.70 -2.62
CA TYR A 34 19.78 2.55 -3.34
C TYR A 34 20.40 3.91 -3.65
N ASP A 35 19.54 4.91 -3.91
CA ASP A 35 19.93 6.29 -4.17
C ASP A 35 18.93 7.23 -3.48
N PRO A 36 19.38 8.35 -2.88
CA PRO A 36 18.48 9.35 -2.29
C PRO A 36 17.42 9.87 -3.28
N GLU A 37 17.71 9.81 -4.58
CA GLU A 37 16.80 10.27 -5.64
C GLU A 37 15.84 9.20 -6.16
N ASP A 38 15.83 7.99 -5.59
CA ASP A 38 14.97 6.88 -6.05
C ASP A 38 13.48 7.23 -6.07
N LEU A 39 13.04 8.11 -5.18
CA LEU A 39 11.64 8.56 -5.10
C LEU A 39 11.37 9.86 -5.88
N SER A 40 12.41 10.54 -6.37
CA SER A 40 12.27 11.85 -7.00
C SER A 40 11.42 11.77 -8.25
N TRP A 41 11.64 10.77 -9.11
CA TRP A 41 10.84 10.60 -10.31
C TRP A 41 9.33 10.47 -10.00
N ALA A 42 8.96 9.67 -9.02
CA ALA A 42 7.54 9.49 -8.66
C ALA A 42 6.93 10.79 -8.13
N ARG A 43 7.67 11.52 -7.29
CA ARG A 43 7.24 12.84 -6.79
C ARG A 43 7.08 13.87 -7.91
N GLU A 44 8.00 13.91 -8.87
CA GLU A 44 7.93 14.79 -10.06
C GLU A 44 6.72 14.49 -10.95
N GLN A 45 6.27 13.22 -11.01
CA GLN A 45 5.03 12.85 -11.69
C GLN A 45 3.78 13.29 -10.92
N GLY A 46 3.90 13.64 -9.65
CA GLY A 46 2.80 14.05 -8.79
C GLY A 46 2.25 12.95 -7.90
N VAL A 47 2.96 11.81 -7.78
CA VAL A 47 2.58 10.73 -6.84
C VAL A 47 2.68 11.23 -5.41
N THR A 48 1.65 11.00 -4.61
CA THR A 48 1.66 11.27 -3.17
C THR A 48 2.32 10.12 -2.44
N ILE A 49 3.48 10.37 -1.85
CA ILE A 49 4.21 9.38 -1.04
C ILE A 49 4.10 9.79 0.42
N ILE A 50 3.60 8.88 1.24
CA ILE A 50 3.52 8.98 2.70
C ILE A 50 4.36 7.83 3.24
N THR A 51 5.58 8.12 3.66
CA THR A 51 6.46 7.12 4.27
C THR A 51 5.88 6.65 5.60
N ILE A 52 6.45 5.57 6.17
CA ILE A 52 6.04 5.14 7.50
C ILE A 52 6.33 6.22 8.55
N ASP A 53 7.46 6.92 8.40
CA ASP A 53 7.85 8.02 9.30
C ASP A 53 6.89 9.20 9.17
N ASP A 54 6.52 9.60 7.93
CA ASP A 54 5.49 10.63 7.68
C ASP A 54 4.16 10.26 8.36
N TYR A 55 3.74 8.98 8.27
CA TYR A 55 2.50 8.50 8.89
C TYR A 55 2.53 8.67 10.41
N TYR A 56 3.62 8.26 11.08
CA TYR A 56 3.75 8.39 12.53
C TYR A 56 3.91 9.84 12.97
N GLU A 57 4.57 10.69 12.18
CA GLU A 57 4.72 12.11 12.47
C GLU A 57 3.39 12.86 12.35
N MET A 58 2.65 12.69 11.25
CA MET A 58 1.39 13.39 11.04
C MET A 58 0.22 12.81 11.82
N GLY A 59 0.27 11.53 12.12
CA GLY A 59 -0.77 10.75 12.78
C GLY A 59 -1.92 10.32 11.86
N PHE A 60 -2.66 9.31 12.34
CA PHE A 60 -3.69 8.61 11.59
C PHE A 60 -4.71 9.54 10.90
N ASN A 61 -5.31 10.49 11.63
CA ASN A 61 -6.37 11.32 11.08
C ASN A 61 -5.91 12.17 9.90
N LYS A 62 -4.75 12.83 10.04
CA LYS A 62 -4.18 13.66 8.97
C LYS A 62 -3.76 12.83 7.77
N CYS A 63 -3.26 11.60 8.00
CA CYS A 63 -2.94 10.69 6.92
C CYS A 63 -4.19 10.34 6.11
N ILE A 64 -5.29 9.97 6.76
CA ILE A 64 -6.56 9.65 6.10
C ILE A 64 -7.11 10.87 5.34
N GLU A 65 -7.08 12.07 5.96
CA GLU A 65 -7.49 13.31 5.29
C GLU A 65 -6.67 13.55 4.01
N LYS A 66 -5.34 13.41 4.06
CA LYS A 66 -4.46 13.58 2.91
C LYS A 66 -4.76 12.56 1.79
N ILE A 67 -5.05 11.30 2.13
CA ILE A 67 -5.46 10.29 1.17
C ILE A 67 -6.79 10.69 0.50
N TYR A 68 -7.76 11.17 1.26
CA TYR A 68 -9.03 11.64 0.72
C TYR A 68 -8.88 12.85 -0.21
N GLU A 69 -8.03 13.83 0.12
CA GLU A 69 -7.75 14.98 -0.76
C GLU A 69 -7.29 14.56 -2.15
N VAL A 70 -6.50 13.48 -2.22
CA VAL A 70 -5.98 12.95 -3.48
C VAL A 70 -7.02 12.13 -4.23
N LEU A 71 -7.73 11.23 -3.54
CA LEU A 71 -8.51 10.16 -4.16
C LEU A 71 -10.03 10.39 -4.19
N VAL A 72 -10.54 11.45 -3.54
CA VAL A 72 -11.97 11.73 -3.54
C VAL A 72 -12.51 11.90 -4.96
N ASN A 73 -13.70 11.31 -5.22
CA ASN A 73 -14.36 11.32 -6.53
C ASN A 73 -13.55 10.67 -7.67
N THR A 74 -12.66 9.74 -7.35
CA THR A 74 -11.85 9.01 -8.33
C THR A 74 -12.14 7.52 -8.19
N ASP A 75 -12.36 6.84 -9.31
CA ASP A 75 -12.37 5.38 -9.37
C ASP A 75 -10.97 4.89 -9.02
N THR A 76 -10.86 4.13 -7.94
CA THR A 76 -9.57 3.79 -7.35
C THR A 76 -9.37 2.28 -7.30
N TYR A 77 -8.21 1.80 -7.74
CA TYR A 77 -7.76 0.43 -7.51
C TYR A 77 -6.94 0.38 -6.23
N PHE A 78 -7.25 -0.56 -5.35
CA PHE A 78 -6.56 -0.71 -4.07
C PHE A 78 -5.64 -1.94 -4.10
N THR A 79 -4.35 -1.74 -4.10
CA THR A 79 -3.37 -2.81 -3.92
C THR A 79 -2.79 -2.76 -2.51
N PHE A 80 -2.72 -3.92 -1.86
CA PHE A 80 -2.13 -4.06 -0.54
C PHE A 80 -0.95 -5.02 -0.63
N ASP A 81 0.25 -4.47 -0.46
CA ASP A 81 1.46 -5.27 -0.34
C ASP A 81 1.59 -5.78 1.10
N ILE A 82 1.70 -7.10 1.27
CA ILE A 82 1.75 -7.71 2.60
C ILE A 82 3.02 -7.31 3.36
N ASP A 83 4.08 -6.95 2.65
CA ASP A 83 5.31 -6.49 3.28
C ASP A 83 5.20 -5.10 3.90
N GLY A 84 4.12 -4.35 3.62
CA GLY A 84 3.73 -3.16 4.38
C GLY A 84 3.47 -3.43 5.86
N ILE A 85 3.14 -4.67 6.21
CA ILE A 85 3.04 -5.16 7.59
C ILE A 85 4.44 -5.48 8.11
N ASP A 86 4.68 -5.14 9.38
CA ASP A 86 5.95 -5.49 10.03
C ASP A 86 6.15 -7.03 10.05
N PRO A 87 7.35 -7.54 9.74
CA PRO A 87 7.60 -8.98 9.68
C PRO A 87 7.44 -9.71 11.01
N THR A 88 7.30 -9.01 12.14
CA THR A 88 6.90 -9.63 13.41
C THR A 88 5.46 -10.17 13.37
N PHE A 89 4.62 -9.66 12.47
CA PHE A 89 3.23 -10.08 12.26
C PHE A 89 3.02 -10.85 10.95
N ALA A 90 3.78 -10.51 9.88
CA ALA A 90 3.63 -11.11 8.56
C ALA A 90 5.01 -11.39 7.93
N PRO A 91 5.74 -12.41 8.42
CA PRO A 91 7.09 -12.71 7.91
C PRO A 91 7.11 -13.39 6.53
N GLY A 92 5.98 -13.96 6.08
CA GLY A 92 5.88 -14.77 4.86
C GLY A 92 5.81 -13.94 3.58
N THR A 93 6.84 -13.14 3.32
CA THR A 93 6.99 -12.30 2.12
C THR A 93 8.42 -12.39 1.56
N GLY A 94 8.61 -11.92 0.33
CA GLY A 94 9.90 -11.96 -0.36
C GLY A 94 10.89 -10.88 0.13
N THR A 95 10.40 -9.73 0.50
CA THR A 95 11.18 -8.53 0.88
C THR A 95 10.74 -7.95 2.22
N PRO A 96 10.86 -8.74 3.32
CA PRO A 96 10.46 -8.27 4.63
C PRO A 96 11.34 -7.09 5.08
N GLU A 97 10.71 -6.02 5.57
CA GLU A 97 11.38 -4.84 6.12
C GLU A 97 10.78 -4.49 7.48
N VAL A 98 11.63 -4.26 8.48
CA VAL A 98 11.18 -3.93 9.86
C VAL A 98 10.62 -2.51 9.96
N GLY A 99 9.86 -2.24 11.03
CA GLY A 99 9.27 -0.93 11.27
C GLY A 99 8.01 -0.67 10.43
N GLY A 100 7.33 -1.73 9.95
CA GLY A 100 6.06 -1.64 9.23
C GLY A 100 4.85 -1.44 10.13
N PHE A 101 3.65 -1.45 9.53
CA PHE A 101 2.38 -1.41 10.26
C PHE A 101 2.17 -2.70 11.05
N ASN A 102 1.52 -2.61 12.21
CA ASN A 102 0.88 -3.79 12.78
C ASN A 102 -0.45 -4.08 12.05
N VAL A 103 -0.95 -5.31 12.21
CA VAL A 103 -2.18 -5.74 11.53
C VAL A 103 -3.38 -4.88 11.92
N ARG A 104 -3.46 -4.44 13.19
CA ARG A 104 -4.57 -3.61 13.67
C ARG A 104 -4.57 -2.22 13.04
N GLU A 105 -3.40 -1.62 12.86
CA GLU A 105 -3.25 -0.33 12.16
C GLU A 105 -3.71 -0.47 10.71
N ALA A 106 -3.26 -1.51 10.00
CA ALA A 106 -3.67 -1.76 8.62
C ALA A 106 -5.20 -1.90 8.48
N GLN A 107 -5.83 -2.72 9.34
CA GLN A 107 -7.30 -2.85 9.37
C GLN A 107 -7.98 -1.50 9.63
N THR A 108 -7.45 -0.70 10.55
CA THR A 108 -8.02 0.60 10.90
C THR A 108 -7.91 1.59 9.74
N ILE A 109 -6.79 1.59 9.03
CA ILE A 109 -6.57 2.40 7.82
C ILE A 109 -7.57 1.98 6.74
N ILE A 110 -7.67 0.69 6.42
CA ILE A 110 -8.58 0.17 5.38
C ILE A 110 -10.03 0.58 5.68
N ARG A 111 -10.50 0.38 6.90
CA ARG A 111 -11.87 0.76 7.32
C ARG A 111 -12.13 2.25 7.21
N ALA A 112 -11.11 3.07 7.46
CA ALA A 112 -11.25 4.52 7.35
C ALA A 112 -11.34 5.01 5.90
N LEU A 113 -10.98 4.20 4.90
CA LEU A 113 -11.04 4.56 3.49
C LEU A 113 -12.42 4.31 2.84
N ASN A 114 -13.47 4.11 3.61
CA ASN A 114 -14.82 3.71 3.17
C ASN A 114 -15.57 4.72 2.29
N LYS A 115 -15.06 5.97 2.16
CA LYS A 115 -15.63 6.99 1.27
C LYS A 115 -14.98 7.00 -0.12
N ILE A 116 -13.91 6.24 -0.33
CA ILE A 116 -13.26 6.11 -1.64
C ILE A 116 -14.06 5.13 -2.49
N ASN A 117 -14.19 5.42 -3.78
CA ASN A 117 -14.84 4.50 -4.71
C ASN A 117 -13.83 3.47 -5.22
N PHE A 118 -13.66 2.39 -4.47
CA PHE A 118 -12.82 1.28 -4.90
C PHE A 118 -13.54 0.44 -5.95
N VAL A 119 -12.92 0.30 -7.12
CA VAL A 119 -13.44 -0.48 -8.26
C VAL A 119 -12.80 -1.86 -8.40
N GLY A 120 -11.75 -2.11 -7.66
CA GLY A 120 -11.03 -3.39 -7.61
C GLY A 120 -9.88 -3.32 -6.61
N GLY A 121 -9.27 -4.46 -6.35
CA GLY A 121 -8.08 -4.52 -5.50
C GLY A 121 -7.45 -5.90 -5.44
N ASP A 122 -6.26 -5.96 -4.89
CA ASP A 122 -5.52 -7.18 -4.64
C ASP A 122 -4.72 -7.11 -3.33
N VAL A 123 -4.26 -8.28 -2.90
CA VAL A 123 -3.23 -8.44 -1.86
C VAL A 123 -2.08 -9.17 -2.50
N VAL A 124 -0.91 -8.57 -2.51
CA VAL A 124 0.28 -9.08 -3.20
C VAL A 124 1.41 -9.46 -2.23
N GLU A 125 2.45 -10.08 -2.76
CA GLU A 125 3.71 -10.45 -2.09
C GLU A 125 3.57 -11.46 -0.94
N VAL A 126 2.40 -12.09 -0.73
CA VAL A 126 2.33 -13.25 0.19
C VAL A 126 3.13 -14.41 -0.42
N SER A 127 4.14 -14.87 0.30
CA SER A 127 5.03 -15.96 -0.14
C SER A 127 4.87 -17.18 0.77
N PRO A 128 4.03 -18.16 0.38
CA PRO A 128 3.77 -19.34 1.20
C PRO A 128 5.02 -20.13 1.62
N PRO A 129 6.09 -20.22 0.80
CA PRO A 129 7.32 -20.92 1.23
C PRO A 129 8.04 -20.29 2.42
N PHE A 130 7.80 -19.00 2.67
CA PHE A 130 8.37 -18.26 3.80
C PHE A 130 7.38 -18.07 4.96
N ASP A 131 6.13 -18.52 4.78
CA ASP A 131 5.07 -18.31 5.75
C ASP A 131 5.15 -19.32 6.89
N VAL A 132 5.26 -18.83 8.11
CA VAL A 132 5.31 -19.67 9.33
C VAL A 132 3.88 -19.99 9.77
N ASN A 133 3.52 -21.28 9.70
CA ASN A 133 2.18 -21.76 10.11
C ASN A 133 1.01 -21.05 9.41
N ASN A 134 1.19 -20.61 8.18
CA ASN A 134 0.18 -19.87 7.40
C ASN A 134 -0.32 -18.56 8.06
N MET A 135 0.48 -17.98 8.96
CA MET A 135 0.07 -16.76 9.67
C MET A 135 0.02 -15.56 8.76
N THR A 136 0.98 -15.42 7.84
CA THR A 136 0.96 -14.33 6.84
C THR A 136 -0.20 -14.51 5.86
N SER A 137 -0.46 -15.73 5.42
CA SER A 137 -1.63 -16.06 4.59
C SER A 137 -2.94 -15.70 5.29
N LEU A 138 -3.06 -15.93 6.59
CA LEU A 138 -4.21 -15.54 7.39
C LEU A 138 -4.35 -14.00 7.45
N VAL A 139 -3.25 -13.29 7.66
CA VAL A 139 -3.23 -11.82 7.62
C VAL A 139 -3.68 -11.33 6.24
N GLY A 140 -3.11 -11.85 5.16
CA GLY A 140 -3.47 -11.49 3.79
C GLY A 140 -4.95 -11.73 3.49
N ALA A 141 -5.49 -12.88 3.88
CA ALA A 141 -6.92 -13.19 3.74
C ALA A 141 -7.81 -12.22 4.54
N THR A 142 -7.37 -11.84 5.76
CA THR A 142 -8.07 -10.87 6.59
C THR A 142 -8.07 -9.47 5.93
N ILE A 143 -6.93 -9.02 5.42
CA ILE A 143 -6.81 -7.76 4.68
C ILE A 143 -7.72 -7.77 3.45
N ALA A 144 -7.70 -8.84 2.65
CA ALA A 144 -8.58 -8.97 1.49
C ALA A 144 -10.07 -8.88 1.88
N PHE A 145 -10.46 -9.49 3.00
CA PHE A 145 -11.82 -9.40 3.52
C PHE A 145 -12.19 -7.97 3.96
N GLU A 146 -11.31 -7.26 4.66
CA GLU A 146 -11.51 -5.85 5.03
C GLU A 146 -11.67 -4.95 3.78
N MET A 147 -10.88 -5.20 2.75
CA MET A 147 -10.99 -4.49 1.46
C MET A 147 -12.36 -4.76 0.81
N LEU A 148 -12.81 -6.01 0.76
CA LEU A 148 -14.14 -6.35 0.24
C LEU A 148 -15.26 -5.65 1.02
N CYS A 149 -15.21 -5.64 2.35
CA CYS A 149 -16.18 -4.93 3.18
C CYS A 149 -16.20 -3.43 2.86
N THR A 150 -15.01 -2.83 2.68
CA THR A 150 -14.88 -1.40 2.34
C THR A 150 -15.45 -1.11 0.95
N MET A 151 -15.22 -1.97 -0.04
CA MET A 151 -15.74 -1.84 -1.40
C MET A 151 -17.27 -1.98 -1.46
N THR A 152 -17.84 -2.89 -0.69
CA THR A 152 -19.30 -3.15 -0.66
C THR A 152 -20.06 -2.16 0.21
N LYS A 153 -19.37 -1.29 0.95
CA LYS A 153 -19.96 -0.35 1.92
C LYS A 153 -20.87 -1.04 2.95
N VAL A 154 -20.63 -2.32 3.20
CA VAL A 154 -21.26 -3.05 4.29
C VAL A 154 -20.51 -2.66 5.58
N ASN A 155 -21.11 -1.79 6.37
CA ASN A 155 -20.64 -1.41 7.70
C ASN A 155 -21.04 -2.44 8.73
#